data_bf745af527943ab5f33df57bd9a8b901
#
_entry.id   bf745af527943ab5f33df57bd9a8b901
#
_cell.length_a   1.000
_cell.length_b   1.000
_cell.length_c   1.000
_cell.angle_alpha   90.00
_cell.angle_beta   90.00
_cell.angle_gamma   90.00
#
_symmetry.space_group_name_H-M   'P 1'
#
loop_
_entity.id
_entity.type
_entity.pdbx_description
1 polymer ?
#
loop_
_entity_poly.entity_id
_entity_poly.type
_entity_poly.pdbx_seq_one_letter_code
_entity_poly.pdbx_strand_id
1 'polypeptide(L)'
;MKYREIKPSGFLSNFVKCIWYYETKDAEIQHTILPDGYFDLIAEFENETLSTLKLTGIWTQPKDIIIPKNTIFFAIRFKLLALEYIFKKEIKTILDTTADIPFSFWNIDKYECKEFEKFAFELTNKLNASIKHLVEIDNRKLNLFDIVYQQKTLTVSELSNQIFWSSRQINRYFQSQFGISLKEFLK
;
A
#
# COMPACT_ATOMS: atom_id res chain seq x y z
N MET A 1 12.66 -5.20 -19.11
CA MET A 1 11.72 -4.66 -18.10
C MET A 1 10.37 -5.28 -18.32
N LYS A 2 9.76 -5.87 -17.30
CA LYS A 2 8.42 -6.47 -17.34
C LYS A 2 7.64 -6.02 -16.12
N TYR A 3 6.41 -5.53 -16.34
CA TYR A 3 5.48 -5.14 -15.29
C TYR A 3 4.14 -5.84 -15.48
N ARG A 4 3.54 -6.30 -14.39
CA ARG A 4 2.19 -6.89 -14.37
C ARG A 4 1.48 -6.46 -13.09
N GLU A 5 0.16 -6.31 -13.14
CA GLU A 5 -0.65 -6.09 -11.95
C GLU A 5 -1.95 -6.89 -11.97
N ILE A 6 -2.40 -7.29 -10.79
CA ILE A 6 -3.68 -7.94 -10.54
C ILE A 6 -4.44 -7.06 -9.57
N LYS A 7 -5.64 -6.62 -9.96
CA LYS A 7 -6.52 -5.79 -9.12
C LYS A 7 -7.51 -6.68 -8.37
N PRO A 8 -7.60 -6.55 -7.04
CA PRO A 8 -8.63 -7.25 -6.30
C PRO A 8 -10.01 -6.68 -6.63
N SER A 9 -11.03 -7.53 -6.49
CA SER A 9 -12.42 -7.16 -6.64
C SER A 9 -13.17 -7.16 -5.31
N GLY A 10 -14.39 -6.65 -5.30
CA GLY A 10 -15.28 -6.65 -4.15
C GLY A 10 -14.75 -5.84 -2.98
N PHE A 11 -15.06 -6.26 -1.76
CA PHE A 11 -14.78 -5.50 -0.55
C PHE A 11 -13.27 -5.29 -0.30
N LEU A 12 -12.41 -6.22 -0.73
CA LEU A 12 -10.95 -6.10 -0.60
C LEU A 12 -10.40 -4.88 -1.34
N SER A 13 -11.05 -4.40 -2.40
CA SER A 13 -10.62 -3.22 -3.14
C SER A 13 -10.62 -1.92 -2.33
N ASN A 14 -11.29 -1.88 -1.15
CA ASN A 14 -11.20 -0.76 -0.21
C ASN A 14 -9.84 -0.68 0.50
N PHE A 15 -9.10 -1.77 0.56
CA PHE A 15 -7.84 -1.91 1.30
C PHE A 15 -6.63 -2.11 0.39
N VAL A 16 -6.82 -2.77 -0.75
CA VAL A 16 -5.76 -3.13 -1.67
C VAL A 16 -6.02 -2.49 -3.03
N LYS A 17 -5.03 -1.78 -3.55
CA LYS A 17 -5.06 -1.18 -4.89
C LYS A 17 -4.80 -2.24 -5.95
N CYS A 18 -3.69 -2.96 -5.81
CA CYS A 18 -3.27 -4.05 -6.70
C CYS A 18 -2.18 -4.91 -6.04
N ILE A 19 -1.97 -6.08 -6.61
CA ILE A 19 -0.77 -6.90 -6.39
C ILE A 19 0.03 -6.79 -7.67
N TRP A 20 1.32 -6.44 -7.57
CA TRP A 20 2.12 -6.15 -8.74
C TRP A 20 3.44 -6.90 -8.76
N TYR A 21 3.92 -7.14 -9.98
CA TYR A 21 5.19 -7.74 -10.34
C TYR A 21 6.01 -6.77 -11.15
N TYR A 22 7.29 -6.70 -10.86
CA TYR A 22 8.25 -5.94 -11.65
C TYR A 22 9.56 -6.72 -11.79
N GLU A 23 10.17 -6.69 -12.97
CA GLU A 23 11.41 -7.39 -13.27
C GLU A 23 12.37 -6.50 -14.06
N THR A 24 13.60 -6.43 -13.56
CA THR A 24 14.75 -5.92 -14.32
C THR A 24 15.59 -7.09 -14.82
N LYS A 25 16.26 -6.94 -15.97
CA LYS A 25 17.14 -7.96 -16.51
C LYS A 25 18.59 -7.47 -16.59
N ASP A 26 19.04 -7.10 -17.75
CA ASP A 26 20.46 -6.92 -18.10
C ASP A 26 21.07 -5.59 -17.62
N ALA A 27 20.23 -4.64 -17.19
CA ALA A 27 20.68 -3.31 -16.77
C ALA A 27 20.00 -2.88 -15.48
N GLU A 28 20.67 -2.06 -14.70
CA GLU A 28 20.07 -1.30 -13.60
C GLU A 28 19.13 -0.22 -14.15
N ILE A 29 18.14 0.15 -13.35
CA ILE A 29 17.13 1.14 -13.73
C ILE A 29 17.08 2.24 -12.69
N GLN A 30 17.21 3.49 -13.12
CA GLN A 30 16.85 4.64 -12.31
C GLN A 30 15.33 4.78 -12.31
N HIS A 31 14.74 4.90 -11.12
CA HIS A 31 13.31 5.03 -10.95
C HIS A 31 13.01 6.09 -9.90
N THR A 32 12.00 6.92 -10.16
CA THR A 32 11.50 7.91 -9.20
C THR A 32 10.17 7.44 -8.63
N ILE A 33 10.12 7.21 -7.33
CA ILE A 33 8.89 6.95 -6.59
C ILE A 33 8.20 8.30 -6.38
N LEU A 34 6.97 8.42 -6.83
CA LEU A 34 6.18 9.64 -6.65
C LEU A 34 5.26 9.50 -5.42
N PRO A 35 4.93 10.61 -4.74
CA PRO A 35 3.86 10.64 -3.76
C PRO A 35 2.55 10.24 -4.42
N ASP A 36 1.99 9.11 -4.07
CA ASP A 36 0.76 8.58 -4.67
C ASP A 36 -0.30 8.18 -3.65
N GLY A 37 0.02 8.32 -2.36
CA GLY A 37 -0.89 8.05 -1.26
C GLY A 37 -1.11 6.56 -0.97
N TYR A 38 -0.25 5.70 -1.49
CA TYR A 38 -0.25 4.26 -1.20
C TYR A 38 0.99 3.86 -0.40
N PHE A 39 0.94 2.68 0.18
CA PHE A 39 2.10 2.02 0.78
C PHE A 39 2.17 0.58 0.28
N ASP A 40 3.36 0.02 0.21
CA ASP A 40 3.60 -1.30 -0.37
C ASP A 40 4.26 -2.26 0.64
N LEU A 41 3.82 -3.51 0.65
CA LEU A 41 4.60 -4.64 1.16
C LEU A 41 5.35 -5.23 -0.03
N ILE A 42 6.69 -5.15 -0.02
CA ILE A 42 7.53 -5.52 -1.16
C ILE A 42 8.45 -6.68 -0.77
N ALA A 43 8.33 -7.79 -1.49
CA ALA A 43 9.31 -8.87 -1.51
C ALA A 43 10.23 -8.68 -2.71
N GLU A 44 11.52 -8.56 -2.45
CA GLU A 44 12.56 -8.35 -3.45
C GLU A 44 13.42 -9.59 -3.58
N PHE A 45 13.55 -10.09 -4.81
CA PHE A 45 14.39 -11.23 -5.14
C PHE A 45 15.56 -10.76 -5.99
N GLU A 46 16.77 -11.02 -5.51
CA GLU A 46 18.01 -10.80 -6.23
C GLU A 46 18.62 -12.15 -6.62
N ASN A 47 18.97 -12.31 -7.88
CA ASN A 47 19.51 -13.58 -8.40
C ASN A 47 18.62 -14.79 -7.99
N GLU A 48 17.32 -14.63 -8.15
CA GLU A 48 16.29 -15.65 -7.84
C GLU A 48 16.09 -15.95 -6.33
N THR A 49 16.80 -15.28 -5.43
CA THR A 49 16.70 -15.49 -3.97
C THR A 49 16.03 -14.30 -3.30
N LEU A 50 15.10 -14.55 -2.37
CA LEU A 50 14.48 -13.50 -1.56
C LEU A 50 15.56 -12.78 -0.75
N SER A 51 15.80 -11.52 -1.07
CA SER A 51 16.85 -10.68 -0.46
C SER A 51 16.30 -9.73 0.60
N THR A 52 15.13 -9.13 0.34
CA THR A 52 14.48 -8.25 1.32
C THR A 52 12.97 -8.45 1.34
N LEU A 53 12.37 -8.20 2.49
CA LEU A 53 10.93 -8.00 2.65
C LEU A 53 10.75 -6.72 3.46
N LYS A 54 10.05 -5.74 2.87
CA LYS A 54 9.92 -4.42 3.48
C LYS A 54 8.51 -3.86 3.34
N LEU A 55 8.10 -3.11 4.33
CA LEU A 55 6.89 -2.27 4.29
C LEU A 55 7.34 -0.83 4.00
N THR A 56 6.85 -0.24 2.92
CA THR A 56 7.11 1.17 2.64
C THR A 56 6.17 2.04 3.46
N GLY A 57 6.64 3.25 3.81
CA GLY A 57 5.75 4.31 4.26
C GLY A 57 5.06 5.01 3.12
N ILE A 58 4.28 6.04 3.46
CA ILE A 58 3.77 7.00 2.49
C ILE A 58 4.92 7.94 2.14
N TRP A 59 5.13 8.17 0.85
CA TRP A 59 6.09 9.16 0.38
C TRP A 59 5.42 10.52 0.25
N THR A 60 5.99 11.55 0.86
CA THR A 60 5.49 12.94 0.81
C THR A 60 6.27 13.78 -0.22
N GLN A 61 7.44 13.29 -0.65
CA GLN A 61 8.29 13.88 -1.67
C GLN A 61 8.74 12.80 -2.67
N PRO A 62 9.03 13.18 -3.93
CA PRO A 62 9.63 12.25 -4.88
C PRO A 62 10.93 11.65 -4.34
N LYS A 63 11.13 10.36 -4.55
CA LYS A 63 12.30 9.60 -4.10
C LYS A 63 12.96 8.89 -5.27
N ASP A 64 14.18 9.27 -5.60
CA ASP A 64 14.97 8.53 -6.59
C ASP A 64 15.59 7.28 -5.97
N ILE A 65 15.49 6.19 -6.70
CA ILE A 65 16.08 4.90 -6.36
C ILE A 65 16.79 4.29 -7.57
N ILE A 66 17.74 3.42 -7.32
CA ILE A 66 18.37 2.58 -8.34
C ILE A 66 17.91 1.16 -8.07
N ILE A 67 17.31 0.54 -9.09
CA ILE A 67 16.91 -0.87 -9.05
C ILE A 67 18.02 -1.67 -9.75
N PRO A 68 18.68 -2.62 -9.05
CA PRO A 68 19.74 -3.41 -9.65
C PRO A 68 19.23 -4.26 -10.81
N LYS A 69 20.15 -4.70 -11.67
CA LYS A 69 19.85 -5.72 -12.67
C LYS A 69 19.49 -7.07 -12.01
N ASN A 70 18.76 -7.92 -12.72
CA ASN A 70 18.34 -9.25 -12.25
C ASN A 70 17.56 -9.22 -10.94
N THR A 71 16.73 -8.19 -10.78
CA THR A 71 15.88 -8.02 -9.60
C THR A 71 14.42 -8.25 -9.96
N ILE A 72 13.72 -8.99 -9.12
CA ILE A 72 12.27 -9.24 -9.24
C ILE A 72 11.60 -8.74 -7.97
N PHE A 73 10.49 -8.05 -8.14
CA PHE A 73 9.62 -7.61 -7.06
C PHE A 73 8.26 -8.29 -7.16
N PHE A 74 7.79 -8.83 -6.04
CA PHE A 74 6.40 -9.12 -5.78
C PHE A 74 5.91 -8.15 -4.72
N ALA A 75 4.85 -7.45 -4.97
CA ALA A 75 4.36 -6.50 -3.99
C ALA A 75 2.84 -6.42 -3.92
N ILE A 76 2.37 -6.01 -2.76
CA ILE A 76 0.97 -5.68 -2.52
C ILE A 76 0.90 -4.19 -2.22
N ARG A 77 0.20 -3.45 -3.07
CA ARG A 77 -0.06 -2.02 -2.89
C ARG A 77 -1.34 -1.79 -2.13
N PHE A 78 -1.21 -1.18 -0.97
CA PHE A 78 -2.30 -0.95 -0.05
C PHE A 78 -2.81 0.49 -0.10
N LYS A 79 -4.10 0.65 0.12
CA LYS A 79 -4.74 1.91 0.49
C LYS A 79 -4.58 2.14 2.00
N LEU A 80 -4.61 3.39 2.45
CA LEU A 80 -4.34 3.76 3.84
C LEU A 80 -5.23 3.05 4.86
N LEU A 81 -6.46 2.75 4.50
CA LEU A 81 -7.41 2.06 5.38
C LEU A 81 -6.90 0.67 5.83
N ALA A 82 -6.03 0.03 5.03
CA ALA A 82 -5.43 -1.26 5.38
C ALA A 82 -4.53 -1.17 6.62
N LEU A 83 -3.93 -0.02 6.93
CA LEU A 83 -3.11 0.15 8.12
C LEU A 83 -3.89 -0.10 9.40
N GLU A 84 -5.09 0.46 9.47
CA GLU A 84 -5.94 0.34 10.65
C GLU A 84 -6.55 -1.06 10.76
N TYR A 85 -7.08 -1.61 9.66
CA TYR A 85 -7.89 -2.83 9.72
C TYR A 85 -7.12 -4.12 9.44
N ILE A 86 -6.07 -4.09 8.64
CA ILE A 86 -5.26 -5.26 8.29
C ILE A 86 -4.01 -5.33 9.15
N PHE A 87 -3.23 -4.25 9.17
CA PHE A 87 -1.95 -4.21 9.89
C PHE A 87 -2.11 -3.85 11.36
N LYS A 88 -3.19 -3.17 11.75
CA LYS A 88 -3.45 -2.66 13.11
C LYS A 88 -2.28 -1.82 13.64
N LYS A 89 -1.71 -0.98 12.78
CA LYS A 89 -0.53 -0.15 13.03
C LYS A 89 -0.74 1.26 12.51
N GLU A 90 0.03 2.20 13.09
CA GLU A 90 0.17 3.56 12.59
C GLU A 90 1.40 3.64 11.69
N ILE A 91 1.29 4.23 10.51
CA ILE A 91 2.41 4.34 9.56
C ILE A 91 3.29 5.56 9.78
N LYS A 92 2.90 6.47 10.65
CA LYS A 92 3.66 7.72 10.91
C LYS A 92 5.11 7.50 11.29
N THR A 93 5.46 6.31 11.81
CA THR A 93 6.84 5.96 12.20
C THR A 93 7.71 5.58 11.00
N ILE A 94 7.11 5.31 9.84
CA ILE A 94 7.82 4.98 8.60
C ILE A 94 7.45 5.92 7.44
N LEU A 95 6.96 7.12 7.77
CA LEU A 95 6.72 8.17 6.79
C LEU A 95 8.04 8.52 6.07
N ASP A 96 8.02 8.60 4.74
CA ASP A 96 9.19 8.85 3.87
C ASP A 96 10.35 7.86 4.05
N THR A 97 10.06 6.65 4.56
CA THR A 97 11.07 5.60 4.75
C THR A 97 10.45 4.21 4.58
N THR A 98 11.20 3.17 4.91
CA THR A 98 10.76 1.78 4.87
C THR A 98 11.07 1.09 6.19
N ALA A 99 10.34 0.03 6.52
CA ALA A 99 10.63 -0.86 7.63
C ALA A 99 10.86 -2.29 7.13
N ASP A 100 11.92 -2.93 7.60
CA ASP A 100 12.16 -4.33 7.32
C ASP A 100 11.14 -5.21 8.03
N ILE A 101 10.68 -6.23 7.33
CA ILE A 101 9.70 -7.21 7.80
C ILE A 101 10.35 -8.59 7.78
N PRO A 102 10.16 -9.43 8.80
CA PRO A 102 10.67 -10.81 8.78
C PRO A 102 10.15 -11.58 7.55
N PHE A 103 11.02 -12.34 6.89
CA PHE A 103 10.66 -13.11 5.68
C PHE A 103 9.50 -14.09 5.89
N SER A 104 9.35 -14.60 7.11
CA SER A 104 8.23 -15.47 7.50
C SER A 104 6.88 -14.76 7.59
N PHE A 105 6.85 -13.42 7.50
CA PHE A 105 5.61 -12.65 7.51
C PHE A 105 4.71 -13.09 6.36
N TRP A 106 3.51 -13.55 6.70
CA TRP A 106 2.54 -14.14 5.78
C TRP A 106 3.08 -15.33 4.97
N ASN A 107 4.18 -15.98 5.42
CA ASN A 107 4.89 -17.07 4.75
C ASN A 107 5.46 -16.67 3.38
N ILE A 108 5.91 -15.42 3.23
CA ILE A 108 6.43 -14.91 1.96
C ILE A 108 7.74 -15.62 1.58
N ASP A 109 8.51 -16.08 2.56
CA ASP A 109 9.71 -16.91 2.39
C ASP A 109 9.48 -18.27 1.67
N LYS A 110 8.22 -18.67 1.50
CA LYS A 110 7.86 -19.93 0.81
C LYS A 110 7.64 -19.77 -0.70
N TYR A 111 7.66 -18.53 -1.21
CA TYR A 111 7.46 -18.30 -2.65
C TYR A 111 8.79 -18.17 -3.38
N GLU A 112 8.85 -18.80 -4.54
CA GLU A 112 9.96 -18.60 -5.50
C GLU A 112 9.68 -17.38 -6.38
N CYS A 113 10.73 -16.80 -6.94
CA CYS A 113 10.64 -15.60 -7.80
C CYS A 113 9.81 -15.80 -9.09
N LYS A 114 9.48 -17.06 -9.45
CA LYS A 114 8.66 -17.42 -10.61
C LYS A 114 7.18 -17.62 -10.28
N GLU A 115 6.80 -17.62 -9.00
CA GLU A 115 5.46 -17.98 -8.52
C GLU A 115 4.54 -16.77 -8.28
N PHE A 116 4.65 -15.71 -9.08
CA PHE A 116 3.85 -14.49 -8.88
C PHE A 116 2.35 -14.75 -8.86
N GLU A 117 1.82 -15.56 -9.75
CA GLU A 117 0.38 -15.85 -9.81
C GLU A 117 -0.11 -16.59 -8.56
N LYS A 118 0.69 -17.53 -8.06
CA LYS A 118 0.42 -18.25 -6.82
C LYS A 118 0.47 -17.30 -5.62
N PHE A 119 1.52 -16.46 -5.54
CA PHE A 119 1.64 -15.40 -4.53
C PHE A 119 0.40 -14.51 -4.52
N ALA A 120 0.00 -13.98 -5.68
CA ALA A 120 -1.14 -13.08 -5.80
C ALA A 120 -2.46 -13.77 -5.38
N PHE A 121 -2.67 -15.00 -5.80
CA PHE A 121 -3.87 -15.77 -5.46
C PHE A 121 -3.96 -16.09 -3.97
N GLU A 122 -2.90 -16.62 -3.38
CA GLU A 122 -2.90 -17.03 -1.97
C GLU A 122 -2.97 -15.83 -1.04
N LEU A 123 -2.25 -14.72 -1.34
CA LEU A 123 -2.32 -13.50 -0.52
C LEU A 123 -3.67 -12.81 -0.66
N THR A 124 -4.30 -12.83 -1.83
CA THR A 124 -5.68 -12.34 -2.01
C THR A 124 -6.65 -13.12 -1.11
N ASN A 125 -6.55 -14.44 -1.09
CA ASN A 125 -7.41 -15.29 -0.24
C ASN A 125 -7.16 -15.03 1.25
N LYS A 126 -5.91 -14.89 1.66
CA LYS A 126 -5.52 -14.57 3.04
C LYS A 126 -6.07 -13.22 3.48
N LEU A 127 -5.94 -12.20 2.64
CA LEU A 127 -6.46 -10.86 2.92
C LEU A 127 -7.99 -10.85 2.98
N ASN A 128 -8.67 -11.53 2.06
CA ASN A 128 -10.13 -11.70 2.11
C ASN A 128 -10.59 -12.39 3.41
N ALA A 129 -9.87 -13.42 3.85
CA ALA A 129 -10.17 -14.10 5.12
C ALA A 129 -9.98 -13.13 6.31
N SER A 130 -8.92 -12.33 6.30
CA SER A 130 -8.65 -11.35 7.38
C SER A 130 -9.74 -10.29 7.51
N ILE A 131 -10.27 -9.79 6.39
CA ILE A 131 -11.31 -8.75 6.40
C ILE A 131 -12.72 -9.30 6.67
N LYS A 132 -12.99 -10.58 6.45
CA LYS A 132 -14.28 -11.21 6.80
C LYS A 132 -14.60 -11.14 8.29
N HIS A 133 -13.60 -11.10 9.14
CA HIS A 133 -13.74 -11.02 10.59
C HIS A 133 -13.79 -9.59 11.13
N LEU A 134 -13.78 -8.59 10.26
CA LEU A 134 -13.95 -7.19 10.67
C LEU A 134 -15.43 -6.94 10.98
N VAL A 135 -15.78 -7.03 12.25
CA VAL A 135 -17.18 -6.95 12.74
C VAL A 135 -17.74 -5.55 12.56
N GLU A 136 -16.91 -4.51 12.64
CA GLU A 136 -17.34 -3.11 12.50
C GLU A 136 -16.29 -2.29 11.75
N ILE A 137 -16.62 -1.89 10.53
CA ILE A 137 -15.88 -0.85 9.82
C ILE A 137 -16.73 0.43 9.82
N ASP A 138 -16.13 1.53 10.26
CA ASP A 138 -16.78 2.83 10.20
C ASP A 138 -17.05 3.23 8.73
N ASN A 139 -18.32 3.23 8.35
CA ASN A 139 -18.75 3.58 6.99
C ASN A 139 -18.29 4.98 6.56
N ARG A 140 -18.10 5.90 7.51
CA ARG A 140 -17.57 7.25 7.22
C ARG A 140 -16.13 7.17 6.73
N LYS A 141 -15.32 6.24 7.26
CA LYS A 141 -13.95 6.01 6.79
C LYS A 141 -13.94 5.37 5.41
N LEU A 142 -14.81 4.38 5.17
CA LEU A 142 -14.95 3.81 3.82
C LEU A 142 -15.30 4.89 2.79
N ASN A 143 -16.30 5.71 3.07
CA ASN A 143 -16.71 6.81 2.20
C ASN A 143 -15.59 7.85 2.03
N LEU A 144 -14.89 8.22 3.12
CA LEU A 144 -13.76 9.13 3.06
C LEU A 144 -12.70 8.66 2.07
N PHE A 145 -12.23 7.42 2.22
CA PHE A 145 -11.18 6.91 1.34
C PHE A 145 -11.66 6.60 -0.07
N ASP A 146 -12.91 6.21 -0.26
CA ASP A 146 -13.48 6.05 -1.60
C ASP A 146 -13.43 7.39 -2.36
N ILE A 147 -13.90 8.47 -1.76
CA ILE A 147 -13.87 9.81 -2.34
C ILE A 147 -12.44 10.28 -2.59
N VAL A 148 -11.56 10.15 -1.59
CA VAL A 148 -10.16 10.61 -1.66
C VAL A 148 -9.39 9.91 -2.78
N TYR A 149 -9.60 8.62 -3.01
CA TYR A 149 -8.93 7.89 -4.09
C TYR A 149 -9.57 8.06 -5.47
N GLN A 150 -10.82 8.50 -5.54
CA GLN A 150 -11.52 8.75 -6.81
C GLN A 150 -11.41 10.20 -7.28
N GLN A 151 -11.42 11.17 -6.36
CA GLN A 151 -11.53 12.61 -6.67
C GLN A 151 -10.35 13.40 -6.09
N LYS A 152 -9.36 13.67 -6.92
CA LYS A 152 -8.13 14.39 -6.51
C LYS A 152 -8.29 15.90 -6.26
N THR A 153 -9.47 16.49 -6.51
CA THR A 153 -9.66 17.95 -6.52
C THR A 153 -10.54 18.50 -5.40
N LEU A 154 -10.96 17.66 -4.44
CA LEU A 154 -11.83 18.10 -3.35
C LEU A 154 -11.05 18.81 -2.25
N THR A 155 -11.65 19.88 -1.76
CA THR A 155 -11.21 20.53 -0.52
C THR A 155 -11.63 19.72 0.71
N VAL A 156 -10.93 19.91 1.83
CA VAL A 156 -11.31 19.28 3.12
C VAL A 156 -12.73 19.67 3.54
N SER A 157 -13.18 20.89 3.20
CA SER A 157 -14.54 21.37 3.50
C SER A 157 -15.61 20.63 2.72
N GLU A 158 -15.41 20.46 1.41
CA GLU A 158 -16.35 19.70 0.56
C GLU A 158 -16.45 18.24 1.00
N LEU A 159 -15.30 17.62 1.32
CA LEU A 159 -15.25 16.26 1.83
C LEU A 159 -16.00 16.13 3.16
N SER A 160 -15.81 17.10 4.08
CA SER A 160 -16.49 17.18 5.39
C SER A 160 -18.00 17.12 5.25
N ASN A 161 -18.56 17.84 4.26
CA ASN A 161 -19.99 17.87 4.01
C ASN A 161 -20.53 16.53 3.50
N GLN A 162 -19.72 15.77 2.76
CA GLN A 162 -20.14 14.49 2.16
C GLN A 162 -20.10 13.31 3.15
N ILE A 163 -19.18 13.33 4.13
CA ILE A 163 -18.97 12.18 5.01
C ILE A 163 -19.50 12.36 6.44
N PHE A 164 -20.14 13.49 6.73
CA PHE A 164 -20.64 13.82 8.07
C PHE A 164 -19.56 13.82 9.17
N TRP A 165 -18.35 14.21 8.81
CA TRP A 165 -17.23 14.48 9.70
C TRP A 165 -16.77 15.91 9.55
N SER A 166 -16.57 16.64 10.67
CA SER A 166 -16.00 17.98 10.58
C SER A 166 -14.57 17.95 10.04
N SER A 167 -14.16 19.00 9.35
CA SER A 167 -12.78 19.14 8.85
C SER A 167 -11.73 18.95 9.97
N ARG A 168 -12.05 19.36 11.20
CA ARG A 168 -11.19 19.13 12.37
C ARG A 168 -11.06 17.64 12.73
N GLN A 169 -12.16 16.89 12.68
CA GLN A 169 -12.14 15.44 12.94
C GLN A 169 -11.35 14.70 11.86
N ILE A 170 -11.52 15.03 10.59
CA ILE A 170 -10.79 14.44 9.47
C ILE A 170 -9.28 14.70 9.64
N ASN A 171 -8.88 15.97 9.86
CA ASN A 171 -7.47 16.31 10.04
C ASN A 171 -6.85 15.62 11.27
N ARG A 172 -7.59 15.55 12.39
CA ARG A 172 -7.12 14.83 13.59
C ARG A 172 -6.93 13.34 13.31
N TYR A 173 -7.83 12.72 12.55
CA TYR A 173 -7.72 11.33 12.15
C TYR A 173 -6.48 11.10 11.28
N PHE A 174 -6.27 11.93 10.25
CA PHE A 174 -5.09 11.83 9.38
C PHE A 174 -3.79 12.03 10.15
N GLN A 175 -3.68 13.03 10.99
CA GLN A 175 -2.49 13.27 11.82
C GLN A 175 -2.21 12.11 12.78
N SER A 176 -3.24 11.56 13.42
CA SER A 176 -3.04 10.46 14.37
C SER A 176 -2.63 9.16 13.70
N GLN A 177 -3.22 8.82 12.55
CA GLN A 177 -2.98 7.55 11.89
C GLN A 177 -1.81 7.58 10.91
N PHE A 178 -1.62 8.70 10.20
CA PHE A 178 -0.68 8.77 9.08
C PHE A 178 0.44 9.80 9.27
N GLY A 179 0.36 10.66 10.28
CA GLY A 179 1.39 11.67 10.57
C GLY A 179 1.37 12.88 9.65
N ILE A 180 0.43 12.96 8.70
CA ILE A 180 0.25 14.06 7.76
C ILE A 180 -1.19 14.58 7.83
N SER A 181 -1.42 15.82 7.39
CA SER A 181 -2.78 16.34 7.24
C SER A 181 -3.44 15.80 5.96
N LEU A 182 -4.78 15.80 5.91
CA LEU A 182 -5.48 15.45 4.66
C LEU A 182 -5.07 16.38 3.51
N LYS A 183 -4.84 17.67 3.78
CA LYS A 183 -4.40 18.64 2.77
C LYS A 183 -3.03 18.28 2.18
N GLU A 184 -2.12 17.76 2.98
CA GLU A 184 -0.81 17.27 2.50
C GLU A 184 -0.97 16.00 1.69
N PHE A 185 -1.86 15.12 2.10
CA PHE A 185 -2.18 13.89 1.36
C PHE A 185 -2.81 14.14 -0.02
N LEU A 186 -3.62 15.19 -0.16
CA LEU A 186 -4.32 15.54 -1.40
C LEU A 186 -3.47 16.35 -2.41
N LYS A 187 -2.24 16.71 -2.08
CA LYS A 187 -1.31 17.42 -2.99
C LYS A 187 -0.67 16.46 -3.99
#